data_63cdaae4984a6189f9160d3c554d6875
#
_entry.id   63cdaae4984a6189f9160d3c554d6875
#
_cell.length_a   1.000
_cell.length_b   1.000
_cell.length_c   1.000
_cell.angle_alpha   90.00
_cell.angle_beta   90.00
_cell.angle_gamma   90.00
#
_symmetry.space_group_name_H-M   'P 1'
#
loop_
_entity.id
_entity.type
_entity.pdbx_description
1 polymer ?
#
loop_
_entity_poly.entity_id
_entity_poly.type
_entity_poly.pdbx_seq_one_letter_code
_entity_poly.pdbx_strand_id
1 'polypeptide(L)'
;HKKFSQLDNLKLKNEKIRGILLDLGYSFTQIKDPKKGLSFNSVGDLNMQMGLNNFSASDVINNLDVHELEKIFKFFGEELEAKRIAFNIVKERKTKKIDTKKLVELVEKSKKRKSFKTNNSTKTFQALRIFVNKEISELIYGLIAATKVLKKNGILAVVTFHSLEDKIVKYFFKSLSEKKSISRYMPNINQPETLFSMVEKKPITPSAKELKENTPSRSCLLYTSDAADETV
;
A
#
# COMPACT_ATOMS: atom_id res chain seq x y z
N HIS A 1 3.19 -6.04 -19.49
CA HIS A 1 2.40 -6.11 -18.25
C HIS A 1 3.18 -6.92 -17.22
N LYS A 2 3.70 -6.26 -16.19
CA LYS A 2 4.54 -6.89 -15.16
C LYS A 2 4.23 -6.27 -13.78
N LYS A 3 4.60 -6.99 -12.72
CA LYS A 3 4.50 -6.50 -11.34
C LYS A 3 5.70 -5.62 -11.00
N PHE A 4 5.56 -4.75 -10.00
CA PHE A 4 6.67 -3.90 -9.50
C PHE A 4 7.87 -4.74 -9.04
N SER A 5 7.61 -5.88 -8.40
CA SER A 5 8.62 -6.85 -7.96
C SER A 5 9.48 -7.43 -9.10
N GLN A 6 9.06 -7.26 -10.35
CA GLN A 6 9.76 -7.76 -11.54
C GLN A 6 10.53 -6.68 -12.29
N LEU A 7 10.71 -5.51 -11.69
CA LEU A 7 11.37 -4.37 -12.33
C LEU A 7 12.82 -4.67 -12.73
N ASP A 8 13.56 -5.38 -11.89
CA ASP A 8 14.93 -5.79 -12.14
C ASP A 8 15.07 -6.89 -13.22
N ASN A 9 13.97 -7.58 -13.55
CA ASN A 9 13.91 -8.56 -14.65
C ASN A 9 13.57 -7.94 -16.01
N LEU A 10 13.48 -6.61 -16.10
CA LEU A 10 13.33 -5.93 -17.37
C LEU A 10 14.66 -6.04 -18.12
N LYS A 11 14.67 -6.69 -19.28
CA LYS A 11 15.80 -6.71 -20.20
C LYS A 11 15.96 -5.32 -20.85
N LEU A 12 16.51 -4.38 -20.11
CA LEU A 12 16.83 -3.06 -20.62
C LEU A 12 18.19 -3.18 -21.29
N LYS A 13 18.24 -2.94 -22.61
CA LYS A 13 19.48 -2.93 -23.39
C LYS A 13 20.42 -1.87 -22.79
N ASN A 14 21.46 -2.30 -22.07
CA ASN A 14 22.61 -1.53 -21.55
C ASN A 14 22.40 -0.07 -21.10
N GLU A 15 21.16 0.42 -21.05
CA GLU A 15 20.82 1.78 -20.65
C GLU A 15 20.39 1.76 -19.18
N LYS A 16 21.18 2.42 -18.36
CA LYS A 16 20.83 2.61 -16.94
C LYS A 16 19.68 3.61 -16.84
N ILE A 17 18.66 3.26 -16.07
CA ILE A 17 17.47 4.06 -15.84
C ILE A 17 17.83 5.28 -14.99
N ARG A 18 17.47 6.48 -15.44
CA ARG A 18 17.72 7.74 -14.71
C ARG A 18 16.59 8.16 -13.78
N GLY A 19 15.40 7.61 -13.97
CA GLY A 19 14.25 7.94 -13.13
C GLY A 19 13.26 6.79 -13.09
N ILE A 20 12.69 6.57 -11.92
CA ILE A 20 11.62 5.59 -11.67
C ILE A 20 10.53 6.30 -10.89
N LEU A 21 9.31 6.22 -11.42
CA LEU A 21 8.10 6.67 -10.71
C LEU A 21 7.23 5.45 -10.39
N LEU A 22 6.98 5.22 -9.11
CA LEU A 22 6.03 4.24 -8.62
C LEU A 22 4.75 4.98 -8.20
N ASP A 23 3.70 4.84 -9.00
CA ASP A 23 2.36 5.33 -8.68
C ASP A 23 1.55 4.17 -8.10
N LEU A 24 1.34 4.19 -6.78
CA LEU A 24 0.76 3.08 -6.04
C LEU A 24 -0.77 3.09 -6.10
N GLY A 25 -1.36 1.94 -5.79
CA GLY A 25 -2.81 1.81 -5.69
C GLY A 25 -3.49 1.43 -7.01
N TYR A 26 -4.72 1.90 -7.19
CA TYR A 26 -5.59 1.53 -8.30
C TYR A 26 -6.04 2.76 -9.10
N SER A 27 -6.33 2.54 -10.38
CA SER A 27 -6.85 3.62 -11.23
C SER A 27 -8.34 3.90 -10.95
N PHE A 28 -8.76 5.13 -11.26
CA PHE A 28 -10.15 5.54 -11.12
C PHE A 28 -11.14 4.68 -11.95
N THR A 29 -10.70 4.16 -13.08
CA THR A 29 -11.49 3.24 -13.91
C THR A 29 -11.69 1.89 -13.23
N GLN A 30 -10.69 1.39 -12.49
CA GLN A 30 -10.80 0.12 -11.75
C GLN A 30 -11.79 0.20 -10.59
N ILE A 31 -11.84 1.31 -9.84
CA ILE A 31 -12.78 1.45 -8.72
C ILE A 31 -14.23 1.61 -9.20
N LYS A 32 -14.43 2.15 -10.39
CA LYS A 32 -15.76 2.32 -11.00
C LYS A 32 -16.31 1.05 -11.64
N ASP A 33 -15.48 0.04 -11.87
CA ASP A 33 -15.92 -1.23 -12.43
C ASP A 33 -16.70 -2.05 -11.37
N PRO A 34 -18.03 -2.20 -11.50
CA PRO A 34 -18.84 -2.92 -10.51
C PRO A 34 -18.43 -4.39 -10.35
N LYS A 35 -17.88 -5.01 -11.41
CA LYS A 35 -17.46 -6.42 -11.42
C LYS A 35 -16.21 -6.66 -10.57
N LYS A 36 -15.43 -5.60 -10.29
CA LYS A 36 -14.22 -5.72 -9.47
C LYS A 36 -14.48 -5.69 -7.97
N GLY A 37 -15.63 -5.19 -7.53
CA GLY A 37 -15.96 -5.13 -6.10
C GLY A 37 -14.97 -4.34 -5.24
N LEU A 38 -14.21 -3.40 -5.83
CA LEU A 38 -13.22 -2.58 -5.12
C LEU A 38 -13.86 -1.50 -4.25
N SER A 39 -15.09 -1.11 -4.56
CA SER A 39 -15.85 -0.12 -3.81
C SER A 39 -16.86 -0.78 -2.88
N PHE A 40 -17.03 -0.25 -1.68
CA PHE A 40 -18.14 -0.63 -0.79
C PHE A 40 -19.53 -0.28 -1.33
N ASN A 41 -19.60 0.53 -2.40
CA ASN A 41 -20.81 0.83 -3.14
C ASN A 41 -21.06 -0.15 -4.31
N SER A 42 -20.15 -1.09 -4.57
CA SER A 42 -20.33 -2.08 -5.62
C SER A 42 -21.44 -3.07 -5.28
N VAL A 43 -22.18 -3.48 -6.29
CA VAL A 43 -23.23 -4.51 -6.17
C VAL A 43 -22.67 -5.81 -6.76
N GLY A 44 -22.64 -6.89 -5.96
CA GLY A 44 -22.20 -8.19 -6.43
C GLY A 44 -21.08 -8.81 -5.61
N ASP A 45 -20.34 -9.70 -6.22
CA ASP A 45 -19.28 -10.47 -5.57
C ASP A 45 -18.07 -9.61 -5.20
N LEU A 46 -17.47 -9.96 -4.06
CA LEU A 46 -16.23 -9.38 -3.57
C LEU A 46 -15.04 -9.94 -4.35
N ASN A 47 -14.77 -9.42 -5.55
CA ASN A 47 -13.62 -9.87 -6.33
C ASN A 47 -12.32 -9.22 -5.82
N MET A 48 -12.20 -7.91 -5.92
CA MET A 48 -11.06 -7.07 -5.57
C MET A 48 -9.73 -7.39 -6.26
N GLN A 49 -9.72 -8.24 -7.29
CA GLN A 49 -8.52 -8.57 -8.05
C GLN A 49 -8.15 -7.42 -9.00
N MET A 50 -6.91 -6.95 -8.95
CA MET A 50 -6.38 -5.92 -9.84
C MET A 50 -5.46 -6.47 -10.95
N GLY A 51 -5.13 -7.75 -10.88
CA GLY A 51 -4.21 -8.40 -11.83
C GLY A 51 -4.33 -9.92 -11.84
N LEU A 52 -3.20 -10.60 -12.03
CA LEU A 52 -3.09 -12.06 -12.14
C LEU A 52 -3.06 -12.74 -10.76
N ASN A 53 -4.08 -12.55 -9.96
CA ASN A 53 -4.19 -13.17 -8.64
C ASN A 53 -5.11 -14.38 -8.73
N ASN A 54 -4.79 -15.44 -7.97
CA ASN A 54 -5.49 -16.72 -8.01
C ASN A 54 -6.67 -16.81 -7.03
N PHE A 55 -6.86 -15.79 -6.17
CA PHE A 55 -7.94 -15.76 -5.19
C PHE A 55 -8.54 -14.35 -5.07
N SER A 56 -9.80 -14.29 -4.70
CA SER A 56 -10.61 -13.08 -4.57
C SER A 56 -10.82 -12.69 -3.10
N ALA A 57 -11.33 -11.49 -2.85
CA ALA A 57 -11.76 -11.11 -1.52
C ALA A 57 -12.94 -11.95 -1.00
N SER A 58 -13.76 -12.47 -1.91
CA SER A 58 -14.81 -13.45 -1.58
C SER A 58 -14.21 -14.74 -1.00
N ASP A 59 -13.13 -15.25 -1.59
CA ASP A 59 -12.43 -16.43 -1.07
C ASP A 59 -11.85 -16.17 0.32
N VAL A 60 -11.24 -15.01 0.52
CA VAL A 60 -10.70 -14.58 1.82
C VAL A 60 -11.80 -14.55 2.88
N ILE A 61 -12.90 -13.86 2.60
CA ILE A 61 -14.01 -13.67 3.57
C ILE A 61 -14.72 -14.99 3.87
N ASN A 62 -14.91 -15.85 2.88
CA ASN A 62 -15.71 -17.06 3.06
C ASN A 62 -14.91 -18.28 3.52
N ASN A 63 -13.57 -18.29 3.42
CA ASN A 63 -12.75 -19.46 3.74
C ASN A 63 -11.83 -19.28 4.96
N LEU A 64 -11.23 -18.08 5.17
CA LEU A 64 -10.27 -17.88 6.24
C LEU A 64 -10.92 -17.92 7.64
N ASP A 65 -10.17 -18.32 8.66
CA ASP A 65 -10.66 -18.35 10.03
C ASP A 65 -10.75 -16.95 10.68
N VAL A 66 -11.29 -16.90 11.91
CA VAL A 66 -11.46 -15.62 12.65
C VAL A 66 -10.13 -14.93 12.89
N HIS A 67 -9.09 -15.69 13.22
CA HIS A 67 -7.80 -15.14 13.59
C HIS A 67 -7.04 -14.60 12.38
N GLU A 68 -7.13 -15.30 11.25
CA GLU A 68 -6.57 -14.85 9.98
C GLU A 68 -7.24 -13.56 9.49
N LEU A 69 -8.58 -13.51 9.50
CA LEU A 69 -9.34 -12.30 9.15
C LEU A 69 -9.02 -11.13 10.10
N GLU A 70 -8.94 -11.38 11.40
CA GLU A 70 -8.55 -10.36 12.39
C GLU A 70 -7.17 -9.77 12.05
N LYS A 71 -6.18 -10.62 11.75
CA LYS A 71 -4.83 -10.16 11.36
C LYS A 71 -4.89 -9.29 10.10
N ILE A 72 -5.60 -9.73 9.07
CA ILE A 72 -5.74 -8.97 7.81
C ILE A 72 -6.31 -7.58 8.10
N PHE A 73 -7.44 -7.50 8.80
CA PHE A 73 -8.09 -6.22 9.09
C PHE A 73 -7.26 -5.32 9.99
N LYS A 74 -6.58 -5.88 10.98
CA LYS A 74 -5.74 -5.15 11.92
C LYS A 74 -4.49 -4.59 11.25
N PHE A 75 -3.74 -5.41 10.50
CA PHE A 75 -2.44 -5.02 9.97
C PHE A 75 -2.56 -4.22 8.66
N PHE A 76 -3.43 -4.61 7.73
CA PHE A 76 -3.56 -3.92 6.45
C PHE A 76 -4.60 -2.80 6.46
N GLY A 77 -5.60 -2.87 7.34
CA GLY A 77 -6.64 -1.84 7.46
C GLY A 77 -6.43 -0.88 8.63
N GLU A 78 -5.52 -1.17 9.54
CA GLU A 78 -5.42 -0.46 10.83
C GLU A 78 -6.79 -0.36 11.52
N GLU A 79 -7.55 -1.49 11.45
CA GLU A 79 -8.92 -1.57 11.93
C GLU A 79 -8.95 -1.90 13.41
N LEU A 80 -9.51 -1.00 14.21
CA LEU A 80 -9.59 -1.18 15.67
C LEU A 80 -10.57 -2.27 16.09
N GLU A 81 -11.64 -2.45 15.32
CA GLU A 81 -12.68 -3.44 15.58
C GLU A 81 -12.44 -4.77 14.81
N ALA A 82 -11.20 -5.02 14.36
CA ALA A 82 -10.83 -6.16 13.52
C ALA A 82 -11.36 -7.49 14.04
N LYS A 83 -11.14 -7.79 15.34
CA LYS A 83 -11.59 -9.03 15.98
C LYS A 83 -13.09 -9.21 15.91
N ARG A 84 -13.85 -8.15 16.21
CA ARG A 84 -15.32 -8.20 16.22
C ARG A 84 -15.89 -8.34 14.81
N ILE A 85 -15.29 -7.65 13.83
CA ILE A 85 -15.66 -7.77 12.42
C ILE A 85 -15.41 -9.21 11.96
N ALA A 86 -14.21 -9.75 12.18
CA ALA A 86 -13.85 -11.12 11.82
C ALA A 86 -14.80 -12.17 12.44
N PHE A 87 -15.10 -12.05 13.73
CA PHE A 87 -16.03 -12.93 14.40
C PHE A 87 -17.44 -12.90 13.80
N ASN A 88 -17.97 -11.71 13.52
CA ASN A 88 -19.29 -11.55 12.94
C ASN A 88 -19.35 -12.12 11.51
N ILE A 89 -18.30 -11.96 10.72
CA ILE A 89 -18.16 -12.54 9.38
C ILE A 89 -18.22 -14.07 9.46
N VAL A 90 -17.37 -14.69 10.29
CA VAL A 90 -17.32 -16.16 10.40
C VAL A 90 -18.60 -16.75 10.95
N LYS A 91 -19.30 -16.03 11.85
CA LYS A 91 -20.62 -16.42 12.35
C LYS A 91 -21.67 -16.40 11.23
N GLU A 92 -21.74 -15.31 10.48
CA GLU A 92 -22.76 -15.09 9.43
C GLU A 92 -22.60 -16.01 8.24
N ARG A 93 -21.39 -16.25 7.77
CA ARG A 93 -21.13 -17.11 6.57
C ARG A 93 -21.56 -18.56 6.75
N LYS A 94 -21.83 -19.02 7.97
CA LYS A 94 -22.39 -20.35 8.25
C LYS A 94 -23.80 -20.51 7.69
N THR A 95 -24.52 -19.41 7.53
CA THR A 95 -25.91 -19.40 7.04
C THR A 95 -26.02 -18.95 5.60
N LYS A 96 -25.17 -18.02 5.17
CA LYS A 96 -25.20 -17.45 3.82
C LYS A 96 -23.82 -16.94 3.39
N LYS A 97 -23.46 -17.19 2.13
CA LYS A 97 -22.27 -16.60 1.50
C LYS A 97 -22.32 -15.08 1.63
N ILE A 98 -21.18 -14.47 1.98
CA ILE A 98 -21.06 -13.03 2.17
C ILE A 98 -20.67 -12.36 0.86
N ASP A 99 -21.53 -11.48 0.38
CA ASP A 99 -21.31 -10.56 -0.73
C ASP A 99 -20.88 -9.17 -0.26
N THR A 100 -20.68 -8.23 -1.19
CA THR A 100 -20.26 -6.86 -0.88
C THR A 100 -21.22 -6.16 0.08
N LYS A 101 -22.52 -6.21 -0.18
CA LYS A 101 -23.53 -5.54 0.63
C LYS A 101 -23.58 -6.12 2.05
N LYS A 102 -23.57 -7.44 2.15
CA LYS A 102 -23.56 -8.12 3.45
C LYS A 102 -22.33 -7.82 4.27
N LEU A 103 -21.15 -7.74 3.64
CA LEU A 103 -19.92 -7.32 4.32
C LEU A 103 -20.05 -5.92 4.90
N VAL A 104 -20.57 -4.96 4.13
CA VAL A 104 -20.80 -3.58 4.62
C VAL A 104 -21.71 -3.58 5.84
N GLU A 105 -22.84 -4.31 5.79
CA GLU A 105 -23.77 -4.43 6.92
C GLU A 105 -23.10 -5.00 8.19
N LEU A 106 -22.27 -6.05 8.03
CA LEU A 106 -21.56 -6.67 9.15
C LEU A 106 -20.52 -5.74 9.76
N VAL A 107 -19.79 -4.99 8.92
CA VAL A 107 -18.85 -3.98 9.40
C VAL A 107 -19.58 -2.88 10.16
N GLU A 108 -20.67 -2.32 9.62
CA GLU A 108 -21.47 -1.28 10.27
C GLU A 108 -22.02 -1.74 11.66
N LYS A 109 -22.52 -2.98 11.76
CA LYS A 109 -22.97 -3.58 13.01
C LYS A 109 -21.83 -3.82 14.00
N SER A 110 -20.61 -3.99 13.49
CA SER A 110 -19.44 -4.26 14.33
C SER A 110 -18.79 -3.00 14.88
N LYS A 111 -19.03 -1.82 14.32
CA LYS A 111 -18.46 -0.57 14.78
C LYS A 111 -19.10 -0.05 16.06
N LYS A 112 -18.29 0.15 17.11
CA LYS A 112 -18.70 0.85 18.34
C LYS A 112 -18.74 2.36 18.14
N ARG A 113 -17.74 2.90 17.41
CA ARG A 113 -17.64 4.32 17.06
C ARG A 113 -17.77 4.47 15.56
N LYS A 114 -18.76 5.23 15.11
CA LYS A 114 -18.98 5.53 13.70
C LYS A 114 -18.19 6.78 13.32
N SER A 115 -17.54 6.74 12.17
CA SER A 115 -16.89 7.92 11.58
C SER A 115 -17.93 8.71 10.80
N PHE A 116 -17.95 10.04 10.99
CA PHE A 116 -18.76 10.95 10.17
C PHE A 116 -17.97 11.47 8.93
N LYS A 117 -16.63 11.30 8.95
CA LYS A 117 -15.76 11.82 7.88
C LYS A 117 -15.48 10.80 6.79
N THR A 118 -15.48 9.51 7.12
CA THR A 118 -15.16 8.42 6.21
C THR A 118 -16.15 7.28 6.40
N ASN A 119 -16.43 6.53 5.32
CA ASN A 119 -17.27 5.34 5.42
C ASN A 119 -16.62 4.32 6.37
N ASN A 120 -17.40 3.73 7.26
CA ASN A 120 -16.92 2.79 8.26
C ASN A 120 -16.29 1.53 7.66
N SER A 121 -16.70 1.14 6.45
CA SER A 121 -16.16 -0.04 5.76
C SER A 121 -14.83 0.23 5.05
N THR A 122 -14.38 1.49 4.93
CA THR A 122 -13.17 1.86 4.17
C THR A 122 -11.96 1.04 4.58
N LYS A 123 -11.68 0.93 5.88
CA LYS A 123 -10.52 0.21 6.40
C LYS A 123 -10.56 -1.29 6.13
N THR A 124 -11.74 -1.91 6.27
CA THR A 124 -11.95 -3.33 6.00
C THR A 124 -11.78 -3.64 4.52
N PHE A 125 -12.33 -2.81 3.62
CA PHE A 125 -12.18 -2.95 2.17
C PHE A 125 -10.72 -2.71 1.73
N GLN A 126 -10.06 -1.70 2.27
CA GLN A 126 -8.63 -1.47 2.06
C GLN A 126 -7.79 -2.69 2.46
N ALA A 127 -8.06 -3.27 3.64
CA ALA A 127 -7.33 -4.44 4.12
C ALA A 127 -7.46 -5.64 3.19
N LEU A 128 -8.67 -5.93 2.72
CA LEU A 128 -8.94 -7.01 1.77
C LEU A 128 -8.23 -6.77 0.43
N ARG A 129 -8.32 -5.56 -0.09
CA ARG A 129 -7.68 -5.18 -1.35
C ARG A 129 -6.16 -5.37 -1.27
N ILE A 130 -5.54 -4.83 -0.24
CA ILE A 130 -4.10 -4.95 0.00
C ILE A 130 -3.68 -6.42 0.09
N PHE A 131 -4.44 -7.23 0.82
CA PHE A 131 -4.13 -8.65 1.00
C PHE A 131 -4.27 -9.44 -0.31
N VAL A 132 -5.40 -9.31 -1.00
CA VAL A 132 -5.69 -10.00 -2.27
C VAL A 132 -4.65 -9.67 -3.33
N ASN A 133 -4.26 -8.40 -3.43
CA ASN A 133 -3.33 -7.94 -4.47
C ASN A 133 -1.86 -7.97 -4.03
N LYS A 134 -1.57 -8.39 -2.79
CA LYS A 134 -0.21 -8.42 -2.22
C LYS A 134 0.49 -7.06 -2.33
N GLU A 135 -0.27 -5.96 -2.23
CA GLU A 135 0.19 -4.60 -2.53
C GLU A 135 1.45 -4.23 -1.74
N ILE A 136 1.51 -4.59 -0.46
CA ILE A 136 2.67 -4.30 0.40
C ILE A 136 3.92 -5.09 -0.03
N SER A 137 3.77 -6.37 -0.36
CA SER A 137 4.90 -7.17 -0.85
C SER A 137 5.41 -6.65 -2.19
N GLU A 138 4.50 -6.31 -3.11
CA GLU A 138 4.86 -5.73 -4.40
C GLU A 138 5.55 -4.37 -4.25
N LEU A 139 5.10 -3.53 -3.32
CA LEU A 139 5.75 -2.26 -2.99
C LEU A 139 7.18 -2.49 -2.48
N ILE A 140 7.37 -3.35 -1.48
CA ILE A 140 8.69 -3.59 -0.88
C ILE A 140 9.66 -4.16 -1.92
N TYR A 141 9.25 -5.19 -2.66
CA TYR A 141 10.10 -5.77 -3.71
C TYR A 141 10.31 -4.81 -4.88
N GLY A 142 9.32 -4.00 -5.23
CA GLY A 142 9.44 -2.95 -6.23
C GLY A 142 10.45 -1.87 -5.85
N LEU A 143 10.45 -1.43 -4.60
CA LEU A 143 11.44 -0.49 -4.07
C LEU A 143 12.86 -1.09 -4.11
N ILE A 144 13.02 -2.34 -3.66
CA ILE A 144 14.32 -3.04 -3.73
C ILE A 144 14.78 -3.22 -5.19
N ALA A 145 13.88 -3.60 -6.09
CA ALA A 145 14.22 -3.75 -7.50
C ALA A 145 14.58 -2.40 -8.15
N ALA A 146 13.90 -1.31 -7.75
CA ALA A 146 14.19 0.03 -8.22
C ALA A 146 15.62 0.47 -7.87
N THR A 147 16.09 0.18 -6.66
CA THR A 147 17.47 0.54 -6.25
C THR A 147 18.54 -0.18 -7.07
N LYS A 148 18.27 -1.41 -7.53
CA LYS A 148 19.21 -2.22 -8.32
C LYS A 148 19.36 -1.73 -9.77
N VAL A 149 18.28 -1.17 -10.35
CA VAL A 149 18.27 -0.78 -11.77
C VAL A 149 18.47 0.72 -11.97
N LEU A 150 18.32 1.52 -10.93
CA LEU A 150 18.48 2.96 -11.00
C LEU A 150 19.95 3.31 -11.15
N LYS A 151 20.25 4.17 -12.13
CA LYS A 151 21.59 4.71 -12.34
C LYS A 151 21.97 5.65 -11.18
N LYS A 152 23.26 5.75 -10.89
CA LYS A 152 23.86 6.80 -10.05
C LYS A 152 23.32 8.19 -10.46
N ASN A 153 22.95 9.02 -9.50
CA ASN A 153 22.26 10.30 -9.69
C ASN A 153 20.89 10.14 -10.40
N GLY A 154 20.29 8.95 -10.35
CA GLY A 154 18.93 8.73 -10.83
C GLY A 154 17.91 8.96 -9.75
N ILE A 155 16.71 9.40 -10.10
CA ILE A 155 15.65 9.79 -9.18
C ILE A 155 14.66 8.63 -9.00
N LEU A 156 14.39 8.27 -7.75
CA LEU A 156 13.27 7.41 -7.38
C LEU A 156 12.15 8.28 -6.79
N ALA A 157 11.00 8.27 -7.43
CA ALA A 157 9.80 8.96 -6.98
C ALA A 157 8.70 7.94 -6.65
N VAL A 158 8.01 8.12 -5.52
CA VAL A 158 6.94 7.20 -5.09
C VAL A 158 5.73 8.01 -4.62
N VAL A 159 4.57 7.71 -5.19
CA VAL A 159 3.29 8.30 -4.81
C VAL A 159 2.53 7.31 -3.94
N THR A 160 2.16 7.72 -2.72
CA THR A 160 1.42 6.91 -1.76
C THR A 160 0.03 7.50 -1.52
N PHE A 161 -0.94 6.66 -1.16
CA PHE A 161 -2.35 7.05 -0.98
C PHE A 161 -2.91 6.69 0.40
N HIS A 162 -2.20 5.90 1.21
CA HIS A 162 -2.64 5.56 2.56
C HIS A 162 -1.47 5.38 3.53
N SER A 163 -1.77 5.45 4.83
CA SER A 163 -0.80 5.47 5.93
C SER A 163 0.19 4.31 5.95
N LEU A 164 -0.21 3.12 5.49
CA LEU A 164 0.67 1.95 5.50
C LEU A 164 1.74 2.05 4.41
N GLU A 165 1.37 2.47 3.19
CA GLU A 165 2.33 2.78 2.12
C GLU A 165 3.29 3.89 2.56
N ASP A 166 2.74 4.97 3.11
CA ASP A 166 3.50 6.12 3.63
C ASP A 166 4.59 5.68 4.62
N LYS A 167 4.23 4.89 5.63
CA LYS A 167 5.17 4.37 6.62
C LYS A 167 6.29 3.55 6.00
N ILE A 168 5.97 2.69 5.02
CA ILE A 168 6.93 1.80 4.36
C ILE A 168 7.90 2.62 3.51
N VAL A 169 7.39 3.51 2.66
CA VAL A 169 8.21 4.35 1.78
C VAL A 169 9.11 5.27 2.58
N LYS A 170 8.58 5.92 3.61
CA LYS A 170 9.34 6.77 4.52
C LYS A 170 10.46 6.00 5.24
N TYR A 171 10.14 4.82 5.76
CA TYR A 171 11.14 3.97 6.40
C TYR A 171 12.21 3.53 5.41
N PHE A 172 11.82 3.12 4.22
CA PHE A 172 12.75 2.69 3.16
C PHE A 172 13.72 3.80 2.78
N PHE A 173 13.23 4.98 2.43
CA PHE A 173 14.09 6.10 2.07
C PHE A 173 14.98 6.53 3.23
N LYS A 174 14.42 6.62 4.44
CA LYS A 174 15.20 6.94 5.62
C LYS A 174 16.33 5.94 5.87
N SER A 175 16.07 4.65 5.72
CA SER A 175 17.06 3.59 5.94
C SER A 175 18.23 3.62 4.96
N LEU A 176 18.01 4.16 3.75
CA LEU A 176 19.02 4.27 2.70
C LEU A 176 19.73 5.61 2.67
N SER A 177 19.15 6.67 3.26
CA SER A 177 19.68 8.03 3.21
C SER A 177 20.32 8.52 4.53
N GLU A 178 20.03 7.85 5.65
CA GLU A 178 20.58 8.24 6.95
C GLU A 178 21.72 7.31 7.37
N LYS A 179 22.85 7.91 7.81
CA LYS A 179 23.91 7.16 8.50
C LYS A 179 23.36 6.69 9.84
N LYS A 180 23.61 5.42 10.18
CA LYS A 180 23.17 4.89 11.48
C LYS A 180 23.91 5.62 12.59
N SER A 181 23.16 6.14 13.56
CA SER A 181 23.76 6.72 14.77
C SER A 181 24.55 5.64 15.52
N ILE A 182 25.85 5.84 15.65
CA ILE A 182 26.71 4.97 16.48
C ILE A 182 26.59 5.46 17.91
N SER A 183 26.46 4.53 18.85
CA SER A 183 26.54 4.85 20.28
C SER A 183 27.88 5.57 20.59
N ARG A 184 27.87 6.58 21.45
CA ARG A 184 29.08 7.31 21.89
C ARG A 184 30.15 6.40 22.51
N TYR A 185 29.79 5.18 22.86
CA TYR A 185 30.66 4.18 23.50
C TYR A 185 31.20 3.15 22.52
N MET A 186 30.90 3.24 21.21
CA MET A 186 31.43 2.35 20.21
C MET A 186 32.63 3.00 19.47
N PRO A 187 33.67 2.23 19.10
CA PRO A 187 34.77 2.75 18.29
C PRO A 187 34.24 3.31 16.99
N ASN A 188 34.91 4.34 16.44
CA ASN A 188 34.63 4.89 15.12
C ASN A 188 34.80 3.80 14.07
N ILE A 189 33.71 3.15 13.70
CA ILE A 189 33.68 2.24 12.54
C ILE A 189 33.34 3.11 11.34
N ASN A 190 34.13 2.99 10.28
CA ASN A 190 33.80 3.60 8.98
C ASN A 190 32.41 3.14 8.58
N GLN A 191 31.42 4.04 8.61
CA GLN A 191 30.07 3.73 8.19
C GLN A 191 30.05 3.62 6.66
N PRO A 192 29.33 2.64 6.11
CA PRO A 192 29.13 2.60 4.67
C PRO A 192 28.43 3.87 4.20
N GLU A 193 28.80 4.33 3.02
CA GLU A 193 28.14 5.46 2.38
C GLU A 193 26.65 5.24 2.20
N THR A 194 25.87 6.31 2.26
CA THR A 194 24.43 6.23 2.03
C THR A 194 24.15 5.98 0.56
N LEU A 195 23.29 5.01 0.26
CA LEU A 195 22.92 4.64 -1.10
C LEU A 195 22.07 5.70 -1.81
N PHE A 196 21.38 6.53 -1.03
CA PHE A 196 20.46 7.57 -1.49
C PHE A 196 20.63 8.85 -0.68
N SER A 197 20.30 9.99 -1.30
CA SER A 197 20.05 11.26 -0.62
C SER A 197 18.59 11.66 -0.79
N MET A 198 17.97 12.18 0.26
CA MET A 198 16.59 12.71 0.18
C MET A 198 16.61 14.03 -0.58
N VAL A 199 15.89 14.14 -1.70
CA VAL A 199 15.70 15.42 -2.42
C VAL A 199 14.91 16.37 -1.53
N GLU A 200 13.82 15.87 -0.95
CA GLU A 200 12.99 16.61 0.00
C GLU A 200 12.85 15.81 1.30
N LYS A 201 13.10 16.46 2.44
CA LYS A 201 12.97 15.83 3.78
C LYS A 201 11.53 15.47 4.13
N LYS A 202 10.56 16.18 3.55
CA LYS A 202 9.12 15.96 3.76
C LYS A 202 8.47 15.57 2.44
N PRO A 203 7.43 14.73 2.46
CA PRO A 203 6.69 14.42 1.26
C PRO A 203 5.99 15.67 0.72
N ILE A 204 5.93 15.76 -0.60
CA ILE A 204 5.17 16.80 -1.28
C ILE A 204 3.68 16.44 -1.15
N THR A 205 2.88 17.39 -0.71
CA THR A 205 1.43 17.26 -0.53
C THR A 205 0.67 18.06 -1.57
N PRO A 206 -0.58 17.68 -1.88
CA PRO A 206 -1.40 18.43 -2.84
C PRO A 206 -1.61 19.87 -2.39
N SER A 207 -1.60 20.79 -3.34
CA SER A 207 -1.92 22.21 -3.10
C SER A 207 -3.40 22.40 -2.80
N ALA A 208 -3.76 23.53 -2.18
CA ALA A 208 -5.15 23.90 -1.93
C ALA A 208 -5.98 24.02 -3.24
N LYS A 209 -5.35 24.40 -4.35
CA LYS A 209 -5.98 24.45 -5.68
C LYS A 209 -6.27 23.02 -6.18
N GLU A 210 -5.29 22.14 -6.12
CA GLU A 210 -5.44 20.74 -6.52
C GLU A 210 -6.53 20.02 -5.72
N LEU A 211 -6.59 20.25 -4.40
CA LEU A 211 -7.64 19.68 -3.54
C LEU A 211 -9.05 20.08 -3.94
N LYS A 212 -9.23 21.30 -4.49
CA LYS A 212 -10.52 21.77 -4.99
C LYS A 212 -10.88 21.14 -6.33
N GLU A 213 -9.90 20.98 -7.22
CA GLU A 213 -10.08 20.43 -8.56
C GLU A 213 -10.14 18.90 -8.56
N ASN A 214 -9.37 18.25 -7.68
CA ASN A 214 -9.23 16.80 -7.56
C ASN A 214 -9.30 16.35 -6.10
N THR A 215 -10.50 16.29 -5.54
CA THR A 215 -10.72 15.88 -4.14
C THR A 215 -10.05 14.54 -3.75
N PRO A 216 -9.97 13.50 -4.62
CA PRO A 216 -9.24 12.26 -4.30
C PRO A 216 -7.76 12.46 -3.99
N SER A 217 -7.11 13.53 -4.46
CA SER A 217 -5.69 13.80 -4.20
C SER A 217 -5.36 14.07 -2.73
N ARG A 218 -6.35 14.30 -1.87
CA ARG A 218 -6.18 14.62 -0.43
C ARG A 218 -5.28 13.65 0.34
N SER A 219 -5.17 12.41 -0.11
CA SER A 219 -4.36 11.37 0.52
C SER A 219 -3.06 11.09 -0.23
N CYS A 220 -2.79 11.86 -1.31
CA CYS A 220 -1.62 11.69 -2.14
C CYS A 220 -0.40 12.32 -1.47
N LEU A 221 0.67 11.53 -1.29
CA LEU A 221 1.97 11.98 -0.80
C LEU A 221 3.05 11.54 -1.77
N LEU A 222 3.85 12.48 -2.26
CA LEU A 222 4.97 12.21 -3.17
C LEU A 222 6.29 12.26 -2.42
N TYR A 223 7.03 11.16 -2.45
CA TYR A 223 8.38 11.02 -1.94
C TYR A 223 9.38 11.00 -3.09
N THR A 224 10.52 11.67 -2.92
CA THR A 224 11.60 11.70 -3.91
C THR A 224 12.95 11.51 -3.24
N SER A 225 13.81 10.69 -3.87
CA SER A 225 15.17 10.46 -3.41
C SER A 225 16.08 10.25 -4.60
N ASP A 226 17.31 10.76 -4.54
CA ASP A 226 18.36 10.59 -5.55
C ASP A 226 19.29 9.45 -5.14
N ALA A 227 19.69 8.60 -6.11
CA ALA A 227 20.76 7.65 -5.89
C ALA A 227 22.06 8.42 -5.67
N ALA A 228 22.67 8.25 -4.48
CA ALA A 228 23.85 9.01 -4.08
C ALA A 228 25.02 8.85 -5.06
N ASP A 229 25.81 9.89 -5.15
CA ASP A 229 27.09 9.86 -5.82
C ASP A 229 28.11 9.16 -4.89
N GLU A 230 28.71 8.04 -5.32
CA GLU A 230 29.91 7.55 -4.65
C GLU A 230 31.00 8.59 -4.90
N THR A 231 31.17 9.50 -3.95
CA THR A 231 32.37 10.32 -3.93
C THR A 231 33.55 9.41 -3.65
N VAL A 232 34.45 9.41 -4.58
CA VAL A 232 35.77 8.76 -4.58
C VAL A 232 36.54 9.11 -3.31
#